data_036c9c4232b393d9ad50f36ad74b90ff
#
_entry.id   036c9c4232b393d9ad50f36ad74b90ff
#
_cell.length_a   1.000
_cell.length_b   1.000
_cell.length_c   1.000
_cell.angle_alpha   90.00
_cell.angle_beta   90.00
_cell.angle_gamma   90.00
#
_symmetry.space_group_name_H-M   'P 1'
#
loop_
_entity.id
_entity.type
_entity.pdbx_description
1 polymer ?
#
loop_
_entity_poly.entity_id
_entity_poly.type
_entity_poly.pdbx_seq_one_letter_code
_entity_poly.pdbx_strand_id
1 'polypeptide(L)'
;MSYSNMLRFVYFLLAIASTAYSQCNPSITTVGGSKAPSRVCSGQLVFQDEFNFFDFSTWEHEITLAGGGNFEFQYYNNNRSNSYVSNGLLNIVPTLLADDIGESALTSAQLNLWGGSPVETCTNNAFFGCERTGSATNTLNPVKSARIRTFDSFHFRYGRVEVRAKMPRGDWFWSAIWMMPRYNVYGLWPASGEIDISEVRGNADLRRNNVHIGDQQTSGTLHWGPAWAANQFIRTTFPKNNASSYSSDFHLYGVTWTNESISFTVDGEVIGTVSPATNFWDLGQLEGRYWSNPWGTQSKMAPFDQHFYLILNLAVGGTVFFPDDAVNGNGDKPWRDTSSQAFTDFWNGRNSWLPTWRNNDSTFLVDYVRVYAI
;
A
#
# COMPACT_ATOMS: atom_id res chain seq x y z
N MET A 1 -5.29 -79.01 47.80
CA MET A 1 -5.68 -78.15 46.63
C MET A 1 -5.31 -76.74 46.95
N SER A 2 -4.23 -76.30 46.34
CA SER A 2 -3.63 -74.95 46.59
C SER A 2 -4.03 -74.01 45.44
N TYR A 3 -4.68 -72.92 45.78
CA TYR A 3 -4.91 -71.81 44.83
C TYR A 3 -3.89 -70.69 45.08
N SER A 4 -2.98 -70.55 44.16
CA SER A 4 -1.99 -69.50 44.09
C SER A 4 -2.65 -68.24 43.53
N ASN A 5 -2.72 -67.16 44.34
CA ASN A 5 -3.14 -65.86 43.93
C ASN A 5 -1.96 -65.10 43.26
N MET A 6 -2.11 -64.92 41.99
CA MET A 6 -1.17 -64.15 41.17
C MET A 6 -1.61 -62.67 41.10
N LEU A 7 -1.02 -61.84 41.95
CA LEU A 7 -1.19 -60.34 41.85
C LEU A 7 -0.44 -59.82 40.63
N ARG A 8 -1.19 -59.33 39.65
CA ARG A 8 -0.63 -58.58 38.54
C ARG A 8 -0.54 -57.09 38.94
N PHE A 9 0.65 -56.58 39.15
CA PHE A 9 0.91 -55.14 39.23
C PHE A 9 0.87 -54.54 37.83
N VAL A 10 -0.15 -53.70 37.56
CA VAL A 10 -0.23 -52.85 36.34
C VAL A 10 0.49 -51.55 36.66
N TYR A 11 1.68 -51.37 36.12
CA TYR A 11 2.36 -50.06 36.12
C TYR A 11 1.70 -49.14 35.09
N PHE A 12 0.96 -48.13 35.56
CA PHE A 12 0.56 -47.00 34.74
C PHE A 12 1.77 -46.09 34.58
N LEU A 13 2.40 -46.12 33.43
CA LEU A 13 3.34 -45.10 32.99
C LEU A 13 2.53 -43.83 32.63
N LEU A 14 2.47 -42.85 33.53
CA LEU A 14 2.06 -41.50 33.23
C LEU A 14 3.13 -40.88 32.36
N ALA A 15 2.92 -40.84 31.04
CA ALA A 15 3.68 -40.00 30.13
C ALA A 15 3.30 -38.55 30.42
N ILE A 16 4.13 -37.85 31.20
CA ILE A 16 4.06 -36.40 31.34
C ILE A 16 4.53 -35.84 29.98
N ALA A 17 3.61 -35.48 29.12
CA ALA A 17 3.89 -34.66 27.96
C ALA A 17 4.30 -33.28 28.49
N SER A 18 5.62 -33.07 28.66
CA SER A 18 6.16 -31.72 28.85
C SER A 18 5.88 -30.93 27.56
N THR A 19 4.83 -30.13 27.57
CA THR A 19 4.71 -29.05 26.57
C THR A 19 5.94 -28.17 26.76
N ALA A 20 6.92 -28.34 25.88
CA ALA A 20 8.03 -27.40 25.78
C ALA A 20 7.41 -26.03 25.44
N TYR A 21 7.24 -25.20 26.46
CA TYR A 21 6.95 -23.80 26.25
C TYR A 21 8.16 -23.24 25.47
N SER A 22 8.00 -23.04 24.19
CA SER A 22 8.98 -22.31 23.39
C SER A 22 9.28 -21.01 24.12
N GLN A 23 10.53 -20.84 24.53
CA GLN A 23 10.95 -19.64 25.26
C GLN A 23 10.73 -18.45 24.33
N CYS A 24 9.85 -17.51 24.72
CA CYS A 24 9.58 -16.31 23.96
C CYS A 24 10.73 -15.34 24.15
N ASN A 25 11.57 -15.24 23.12
CA ASN A 25 12.60 -14.20 23.10
C ASN A 25 11.98 -12.82 22.96
N PRO A 26 12.40 -11.83 23.74
CA PRO A 26 11.89 -10.47 23.63
C PRO A 26 12.03 -9.93 22.21
N SER A 27 11.01 -9.20 21.75
CA SER A 27 10.99 -8.53 20.46
C SER A 27 10.98 -7.01 20.67
N ILE A 28 11.58 -6.25 19.75
CA ILE A 28 11.43 -4.79 19.68
C ILE A 28 10.14 -4.39 18.96
N THR A 29 9.48 -5.36 18.29
CA THR A 29 8.19 -5.15 17.63
C THR A 29 7.11 -4.91 18.67
N THR A 30 6.34 -3.85 18.47
CA THR A 30 5.09 -3.60 19.19
C THR A 30 3.92 -3.60 18.23
N VAL A 31 2.79 -4.13 18.65
CA VAL A 31 1.58 -4.27 17.82
C VAL A 31 0.36 -3.68 18.51
N GLY A 32 -0.65 -3.31 17.75
CA GLY A 32 -1.94 -2.85 18.23
C GLY A 32 -3.03 -3.08 17.20
N GLY A 33 -4.28 -2.83 17.59
CA GLY A 33 -5.47 -3.10 16.79
C GLY A 33 -6.19 -4.37 17.22
N SER A 34 -7.41 -4.58 16.68
CA SER A 34 -8.30 -5.69 17.08
C SER A 34 -7.78 -7.08 16.68
N LYS A 35 -6.84 -7.17 15.74
CA LYS A 35 -6.20 -8.42 15.28
C LYS A 35 -4.79 -8.63 15.86
N ALA A 36 -4.30 -7.70 16.69
CA ALA A 36 -2.98 -7.83 17.29
C ALA A 36 -2.91 -8.99 18.29
N PRO A 37 -1.85 -9.82 18.28
CA PRO A 37 -1.66 -10.85 19.29
C PRO A 37 -1.35 -10.21 20.65
N SER A 38 -1.77 -10.87 21.73
CA SER A 38 -1.55 -10.41 23.11
C SER A 38 -0.09 -10.52 23.57
N ARG A 39 0.73 -11.31 22.86
CA ARG A 39 2.15 -11.52 23.15
C ARG A 39 2.94 -11.53 21.85
N VAL A 40 4.11 -10.89 21.87
CA VAL A 40 4.98 -10.77 20.71
C VAL A 40 6.38 -11.29 21.07
N CYS A 41 6.83 -12.30 20.31
CA CYS A 41 8.16 -12.87 20.43
C CYS A 41 8.95 -12.63 19.14
N SER A 42 10.26 -12.45 19.23
CA SER A 42 11.12 -12.31 18.05
C SER A 42 10.97 -13.51 17.10
N GLY A 43 10.84 -13.24 15.81
CA GLY A 43 10.58 -14.22 14.75
C GLY A 43 9.12 -14.66 14.62
N GLN A 44 8.23 -14.25 15.53
CA GLN A 44 6.82 -14.63 15.49
C GLN A 44 6.10 -13.97 14.31
N LEU A 45 5.24 -14.73 13.61
CA LEU A 45 4.23 -14.20 12.70
C LEU A 45 3.15 -13.50 13.55
N VAL A 46 3.07 -12.18 13.46
CA VAL A 46 2.17 -11.34 14.29
C VAL A 46 0.92 -10.86 13.56
N PHE A 47 0.94 -10.96 12.22
CA PHE A 47 -0.21 -10.68 11.36
C PHE A 47 -0.07 -11.48 10.07
N GLN A 48 -1.19 -12.02 9.58
CA GLN A 48 -1.28 -12.59 8.24
C GLN A 48 -2.68 -12.48 7.68
N ASP A 49 -2.75 -12.35 6.35
CA ASP A 49 -3.93 -12.63 5.56
C ASP A 49 -3.52 -13.39 4.30
N GLU A 50 -4.08 -14.58 4.11
CA GLU A 50 -3.87 -15.47 2.97
C GLU A 50 -5.04 -15.35 1.96
N PHE A 51 -5.89 -14.37 2.11
CA PHE A 51 -7.04 -14.05 1.26
C PHE A 51 -7.92 -15.26 0.91
N ASN A 52 -8.17 -16.14 1.88
CA ASN A 52 -9.13 -17.24 1.72
C ASN A 52 -10.57 -16.72 1.57
N PHE A 53 -10.86 -15.57 2.14
CA PHE A 53 -12.09 -14.78 2.01
C PHE A 53 -11.76 -13.30 2.28
N PHE A 54 -12.67 -12.40 1.91
CA PHE A 54 -12.49 -10.98 2.22
C PHE A 54 -12.91 -10.70 3.67
N ASP A 55 -11.94 -10.52 4.56
CA ASP A 55 -12.20 -10.20 5.98
C ASP A 55 -12.38 -8.68 6.18
N PHE A 56 -13.63 -8.22 6.19
CA PHE A 56 -13.99 -6.82 6.46
C PHE A 56 -13.69 -6.35 7.89
N SER A 57 -13.42 -7.28 8.82
CA SER A 57 -12.95 -6.94 10.17
C SER A 57 -11.44 -6.68 10.21
N THR A 58 -10.73 -7.05 9.15
CA THR A 58 -9.30 -6.80 8.96
C THR A 58 -9.06 -5.61 8.02
N TRP A 59 -9.74 -5.59 6.86
CA TRP A 59 -9.53 -4.60 5.82
C TRP A 59 -10.69 -3.62 5.72
N GLU A 60 -10.42 -2.39 6.10
CA GLU A 60 -11.32 -1.24 5.90
C GLU A 60 -11.10 -0.65 4.50
N HIS A 61 -12.19 -0.34 3.79
CA HIS A 61 -12.10 0.40 2.54
C HIS A 61 -12.02 1.90 2.78
N GLU A 62 -11.12 2.58 2.09
CA GLU A 62 -11.26 4.01 1.89
C GLU A 62 -12.34 4.27 0.83
N ILE A 63 -13.23 5.23 1.10
CA ILE A 63 -14.33 5.65 0.23
C ILE A 63 -14.17 7.14 0.00
N THR A 64 -13.64 7.53 -1.16
CA THR A 64 -13.31 8.93 -1.42
C THR A 64 -12.97 9.23 -2.87
N LEU A 65 -13.28 10.46 -3.30
CA LEU A 65 -12.91 11.08 -4.57
C LEU A 65 -11.61 11.90 -4.45
N ALA A 66 -10.93 11.88 -3.29
CA ALA A 66 -9.86 12.83 -2.94
C ALA A 66 -8.59 12.72 -3.81
N GLY A 67 -8.38 11.59 -4.50
CA GLY A 67 -7.20 11.38 -5.36
C GLY A 67 -5.87 11.36 -4.62
N GLY A 68 -5.86 10.91 -3.34
CA GLY A 68 -4.64 10.68 -2.55
C GLY A 68 -3.76 11.91 -2.30
N GLY A 69 -4.22 13.12 -2.63
CA GLY A 69 -3.38 14.33 -2.63
C GLY A 69 -2.54 14.51 -3.90
N ASN A 70 -2.56 13.55 -4.83
CA ASN A 70 -1.82 13.54 -6.09
C ASN A 70 -2.73 13.82 -7.30
N PHE A 71 -3.97 14.21 -7.05
CA PHE A 71 -5.03 14.36 -8.07
C PHE A 71 -5.20 13.12 -8.94
N GLU A 72 -5.09 11.93 -8.33
CA GLU A 72 -5.34 10.64 -8.98
C GLU A 72 -6.75 10.58 -9.56
N PHE A 73 -6.94 9.88 -10.68
CA PHE A 73 -8.17 9.96 -11.48
C PHE A 73 -9.24 8.96 -11.08
N GLN A 74 -8.92 7.95 -10.27
CA GLN A 74 -9.91 7.05 -9.69
C GLN A 74 -10.61 7.70 -8.48
N TYR A 75 -11.79 7.19 -8.17
CA TYR A 75 -12.27 7.23 -6.81
C TYR A 75 -12.26 5.83 -6.20
N TYR A 76 -12.05 5.77 -4.90
CA TYR A 76 -12.07 4.52 -4.16
C TYR A 76 -13.46 4.26 -3.59
N ASN A 77 -13.90 3.01 -3.68
CA ASN A 77 -15.19 2.55 -3.19
C ASN A 77 -15.08 1.17 -2.53
N ASN A 78 -16.21 0.68 -2.01
CA ASN A 78 -16.35 -0.67 -1.45
C ASN A 78 -17.22 -1.56 -2.35
N ASN A 79 -17.09 -1.46 -3.67
CA ASN A 79 -17.84 -2.29 -4.60
C ASN A 79 -17.12 -3.61 -4.90
N ARG A 80 -17.87 -4.71 -4.94
CA ARG A 80 -17.30 -6.05 -5.24
C ARG A 80 -16.83 -6.19 -6.69
N SER A 81 -17.16 -5.28 -7.59
CA SER A 81 -16.52 -5.20 -8.91
C SER A 81 -15.10 -4.63 -8.87
N ASN A 82 -14.74 -3.89 -7.80
CA ASN A 82 -13.44 -3.25 -7.66
C ASN A 82 -12.53 -3.92 -6.64
N SER A 83 -13.10 -4.64 -5.66
CA SER A 83 -12.29 -5.43 -4.70
C SER A 83 -13.04 -6.67 -4.24
N TYR A 84 -12.42 -7.83 -4.41
CA TYR A 84 -12.99 -9.12 -4.01
C TYR A 84 -11.89 -10.17 -3.83
N VAL A 85 -12.22 -11.27 -3.15
CA VAL A 85 -11.35 -12.43 -3.06
C VAL A 85 -11.89 -13.53 -3.96
N SER A 86 -11.02 -14.11 -4.77
CA SER A 86 -11.32 -15.25 -5.64
C SER A 86 -10.08 -16.13 -5.78
N ASN A 87 -10.27 -17.45 -5.66
CA ASN A 87 -9.19 -18.44 -5.78
C ASN A 87 -8.01 -18.21 -4.82
N GLY A 88 -8.29 -17.76 -3.60
CA GLY A 88 -7.25 -17.46 -2.61
C GLY A 88 -6.44 -16.18 -2.92
N LEU A 89 -6.96 -15.29 -3.75
CA LEU A 89 -6.30 -14.04 -4.13
C LEU A 89 -7.21 -12.85 -3.84
N LEU A 90 -6.66 -11.80 -3.24
CA LEU A 90 -7.28 -10.48 -3.32
C LEU A 90 -7.14 -9.95 -4.74
N ASN A 91 -8.24 -9.46 -5.27
CA ASN A 91 -8.31 -8.81 -6.58
C ASN A 91 -8.70 -7.34 -6.37
N ILE A 92 -7.89 -6.41 -6.85
CA ILE A 92 -8.26 -5.00 -6.99
C ILE A 92 -8.32 -4.68 -8.47
N VAL A 93 -9.52 -4.30 -8.95
CA VAL A 93 -9.84 -4.16 -10.38
C VAL A 93 -10.32 -2.75 -10.67
N PRO A 94 -9.68 -2.01 -11.59
CA PRO A 94 -10.19 -0.73 -12.03
C PRO A 94 -11.37 -0.93 -13.01
N THR A 95 -12.42 -0.14 -12.88
CA THR A 95 -13.56 -0.12 -13.79
C THR A 95 -13.92 1.33 -14.15
N LEU A 96 -14.62 1.52 -15.27
CA LEU A 96 -15.01 2.87 -15.68
C LEU A 96 -16.29 3.30 -14.98
N LEU A 97 -16.34 4.55 -14.52
CA LEU A 97 -17.58 5.13 -13.99
C LEU A 97 -18.62 5.30 -15.10
N ALA A 98 -18.17 5.61 -16.32
CA ALA A 98 -19.04 5.78 -17.47
C ALA A 98 -19.88 4.54 -17.80
N ASP A 99 -19.40 3.33 -17.46
CA ASP A 99 -20.16 2.09 -17.66
C ASP A 99 -21.40 2.02 -16.75
N ASP A 100 -21.39 2.72 -15.61
CA ASP A 100 -22.52 2.73 -14.66
C ASP A 100 -23.50 3.89 -14.96
N ILE A 101 -22.97 5.09 -15.26
CA ILE A 101 -23.78 6.30 -15.31
C ILE A 101 -23.88 6.92 -16.71
N GLY A 102 -23.15 6.39 -17.69
CA GLY A 102 -23.03 6.94 -19.04
C GLY A 102 -21.97 8.05 -19.15
N GLU A 103 -21.35 8.20 -20.34
CA GLU A 103 -20.29 9.19 -20.57
C GLU A 103 -20.73 10.63 -20.33
N SER A 104 -21.93 11.00 -20.78
CA SER A 104 -22.45 12.37 -20.61
C SER A 104 -22.61 12.78 -19.14
N ALA A 105 -22.85 11.82 -18.26
CA ALA A 105 -22.99 12.06 -16.84
C ALA A 105 -21.65 12.42 -16.17
N LEU A 106 -20.50 12.03 -16.74
CA LEU A 106 -19.20 12.44 -16.22
C LEU A 106 -19.02 13.96 -16.18
N THR A 107 -19.70 14.70 -17.06
CA THR A 107 -19.61 16.16 -17.16
C THR A 107 -20.79 16.92 -16.56
N SER A 108 -21.77 16.22 -15.97
CA SER A 108 -23.00 16.87 -15.51
C SER A 108 -23.58 16.29 -14.22
N ALA A 109 -23.26 15.04 -13.88
CA ALA A 109 -23.78 14.41 -12.68
C ALA A 109 -23.02 14.85 -11.42
N GLN A 110 -23.61 14.57 -10.27
CA GLN A 110 -23.03 14.72 -8.96
C GLN A 110 -22.79 13.33 -8.35
N LEU A 111 -21.59 13.08 -7.84
CA LEU A 111 -21.29 11.98 -6.95
C LEU A 111 -21.32 12.48 -5.51
N ASN A 112 -22.12 11.85 -4.66
CA ASN A 112 -22.21 12.14 -3.24
C ASN A 112 -21.97 10.84 -2.45
N LEU A 113 -20.91 10.82 -1.67
CA LEU A 113 -20.46 9.66 -0.87
C LEU A 113 -20.80 9.84 0.62
N TRP A 114 -21.58 10.84 1.02
CA TRP A 114 -21.91 11.12 2.43
C TRP A 114 -22.86 10.12 3.08
N GLY A 115 -23.36 9.22 2.33
CA GLY A 115 -24.23 8.18 2.80
C GLY A 115 -25.48 8.09 1.93
N GLY A 116 -25.82 6.90 1.59
CA GLY A 116 -26.96 6.55 0.78
C GLY A 116 -27.48 5.18 1.19
N SER A 117 -28.21 4.53 0.33
CA SER A 117 -28.59 3.14 0.52
C SER A 117 -28.05 2.33 -0.67
N PRO A 118 -27.14 1.36 -0.44
CA PRO A 118 -26.51 0.99 0.85
C PRO A 118 -25.60 2.09 1.40
N VAL A 119 -25.45 2.11 2.71
CA VAL A 119 -24.67 3.17 3.38
C VAL A 119 -23.22 3.04 3.03
N GLU A 120 -22.72 3.92 2.18
CA GLU A 120 -21.31 4.20 2.02
C GLU A 120 -20.98 5.45 2.83
N THR A 121 -20.02 5.35 3.72
CA THR A 121 -19.55 6.49 4.50
C THR A 121 -18.25 6.97 3.93
N CYS A 122 -18.22 8.20 3.42
CA CYS A 122 -16.99 8.83 2.97
C CYS A 122 -15.95 8.88 4.08
N THR A 123 -14.72 8.47 3.76
CA THR A 123 -13.62 8.39 4.71
C THR A 123 -12.66 9.57 4.65
N ASN A 124 -12.70 10.36 3.56
CA ASN A 124 -11.80 11.52 3.40
C ASN A 124 -12.43 12.59 2.51
N ASN A 125 -12.74 13.75 3.10
CA ASN A 125 -13.33 14.90 2.38
C ASN A 125 -12.29 15.89 1.81
N ALA A 126 -11.00 15.64 1.93
CA ALA A 126 -10.01 16.49 1.31
C ALA A 126 -10.25 16.61 -0.21
N PHE A 127 -9.99 17.78 -0.78
CA PHE A 127 -10.15 18.04 -2.22
C PHE A 127 -11.52 17.66 -2.81
N PHE A 128 -12.59 17.92 -2.06
CA PHE A 128 -13.97 17.51 -2.43
C PHE A 128 -14.13 15.99 -2.55
N GLY A 129 -13.47 15.27 -1.66
CA GLY A 129 -13.40 13.80 -1.68
C GLY A 129 -14.70 13.09 -1.32
N CYS A 130 -15.68 13.77 -0.71
CA CYS A 130 -16.97 13.18 -0.36
C CYS A 130 -18.10 13.59 -1.28
N GLU A 131 -17.93 14.67 -2.03
CA GLU A 131 -18.96 15.16 -2.97
C GLU A 131 -18.29 15.94 -4.10
N ARG A 132 -18.66 15.62 -5.34
CA ARG A 132 -18.11 16.28 -6.53
C ARG A 132 -19.16 16.31 -7.63
N THR A 133 -19.25 17.47 -8.31
CA THR A 133 -20.08 17.64 -9.50
C THR A 133 -19.17 17.75 -10.72
N GLY A 134 -19.47 16.96 -11.73
CA GLY A 134 -18.78 16.99 -13.02
C GLY A 134 -19.12 18.26 -13.82
N SER A 135 -18.18 18.70 -14.64
CA SER A 135 -18.37 19.80 -15.60
C SER A 135 -17.66 19.50 -16.91
N ALA A 136 -17.90 20.29 -17.94
CA ALA A 136 -17.26 20.12 -19.24
C ALA A 136 -15.72 20.24 -19.19
N THR A 137 -15.19 21.02 -18.23
CA THR A 137 -13.75 21.22 -18.03
C THR A 137 -13.15 20.33 -16.96
N ASN A 138 -13.96 19.84 -16.03
CA ASN A 138 -13.53 18.94 -14.95
C ASN A 138 -14.55 17.82 -14.80
N THR A 139 -14.28 16.71 -15.47
CA THR A 139 -15.10 15.50 -15.35
C THR A 139 -15.06 14.95 -13.92
N LEU A 140 -16.07 14.18 -13.54
CA LEU A 140 -16.00 13.30 -12.38
C LEU A 140 -14.80 12.35 -12.52
N ASN A 141 -14.36 11.77 -11.40
CA ASN A 141 -13.35 10.72 -11.42
C ASN A 141 -13.80 9.60 -12.38
N PRO A 142 -13.16 9.44 -13.55
CA PRO A 142 -13.69 8.54 -14.58
C PRO A 142 -13.47 7.05 -14.29
N VAL A 143 -12.67 6.73 -13.30
CA VAL A 143 -12.32 5.37 -12.90
C VAL A 143 -12.75 5.09 -11.47
N LYS A 144 -13.22 3.88 -11.23
CA LYS A 144 -13.48 3.31 -9.91
C LYS A 144 -12.39 2.29 -9.59
N SER A 145 -11.92 2.27 -8.33
CA SER A 145 -10.93 1.33 -7.85
C SER A 145 -11.11 1.07 -6.36
N ALA A 146 -10.17 0.37 -5.73
CA ALA A 146 -10.20 0.13 -4.29
C ALA A 146 -8.87 0.47 -3.63
N ARG A 147 -8.97 0.92 -2.37
CA ARG A 147 -7.90 1.10 -1.40
C ARG A 147 -8.37 0.54 -0.08
N ILE A 148 -7.63 -0.45 0.41
CA ILE A 148 -7.94 -1.14 1.66
C ILE A 148 -6.80 -0.98 2.64
N ARG A 149 -7.12 -0.93 3.95
CA ARG A 149 -6.15 -0.64 4.99
C ARG A 149 -6.45 -1.38 6.29
N THR A 150 -5.43 -1.57 7.12
CA THR A 150 -5.54 -2.22 8.44
C THR A 150 -5.60 -1.20 9.59
N PHE A 151 -6.14 0.00 9.36
CA PHE A 151 -6.04 1.15 10.25
C PHE A 151 -6.44 0.87 11.70
N ASP A 152 -7.57 0.20 11.94
CA ASP A 152 -8.07 -0.15 13.29
C ASP A 152 -7.81 -1.61 13.66
N SER A 153 -7.59 -2.46 12.67
CA SER A 153 -7.45 -3.90 12.89
C SER A 153 -6.02 -4.30 13.28
N PHE A 154 -5.02 -3.73 12.58
CA PHE A 154 -3.62 -4.07 12.84
C PHE A 154 -2.69 -2.92 12.46
N HIS A 155 -1.89 -2.50 13.41
CA HIS A 155 -0.79 -1.55 13.24
C HIS A 155 0.39 -1.98 14.12
N PHE A 156 1.59 -1.63 13.71
CA PHE A 156 2.80 -2.08 14.42
C PHE A 156 3.93 -1.06 14.28
N ARG A 157 4.91 -1.18 15.16
CA ARG A 157 6.19 -0.49 15.08
C ARG A 157 7.30 -1.52 15.09
N TYR A 158 8.19 -1.43 14.09
CA TYR A 158 9.26 -2.36 13.78
C TYR A 158 8.76 -3.77 13.46
N GLY A 159 9.37 -4.39 12.49
CA GLY A 159 8.97 -5.70 12.01
C GLY A 159 9.45 -5.97 10.59
N ARG A 160 9.19 -7.17 10.11
CA ARG A 160 9.41 -7.55 8.73
C ARG A 160 8.08 -7.82 8.06
N VAL A 161 7.81 -7.10 6.99
CA VAL A 161 6.62 -7.28 6.14
C VAL A 161 6.99 -8.06 4.91
N GLU A 162 6.12 -8.97 4.49
CA GLU A 162 6.18 -9.70 3.24
C GLU A 162 4.81 -9.67 2.57
N VAL A 163 4.77 -9.25 1.31
CA VAL A 163 3.56 -9.26 0.48
C VAL A 163 3.89 -9.97 -0.83
N ARG A 164 3.19 -11.06 -1.12
CA ARG A 164 3.30 -11.74 -2.41
C ARG A 164 2.21 -11.23 -3.32
N ALA A 165 2.59 -10.57 -4.41
CA ALA A 165 1.64 -9.92 -5.30
C ALA A 165 2.09 -9.96 -6.77
N LYS A 166 1.11 -9.89 -7.67
CA LYS A 166 1.30 -9.68 -9.10
C LYS A 166 0.74 -8.31 -9.45
N MET A 167 1.59 -7.44 -10.00
CA MET A 167 1.22 -6.07 -10.33
C MET A 167 0.34 -6.01 -11.59
N PRO A 168 -0.58 -5.05 -11.69
CA PRO A 168 -1.43 -4.91 -12.85
C PRO A 168 -0.67 -4.35 -14.05
N ARG A 169 -1.06 -4.75 -15.27
CA ARG A 169 -0.60 -4.15 -16.53
C ARG A 169 -1.72 -3.37 -17.19
N GLY A 170 -1.41 -2.15 -17.58
CA GLY A 170 -2.29 -1.23 -18.28
C GLY A 170 -1.75 0.19 -18.11
N ASP A 171 -1.86 1.00 -19.15
CA ASP A 171 -1.32 2.36 -19.12
C ASP A 171 -1.97 3.18 -18.02
N TRP A 172 -1.12 3.87 -17.27
CA TRP A 172 -1.45 4.81 -16.21
C TRP A 172 -1.98 4.17 -14.92
N PHE A 173 -1.82 2.85 -14.73
CA PHE A 173 -2.00 2.21 -13.44
C PHE A 173 -0.85 2.54 -12.49
N TRP A 174 -1.19 2.69 -11.23
CA TRP A 174 -0.28 2.94 -10.13
C TRP A 174 -0.69 2.05 -8.96
N SER A 175 -0.10 0.86 -8.89
CA SER A 175 -0.30 -0.06 -7.78
C SER A 175 0.67 0.23 -6.66
N ALA A 176 0.20 0.15 -5.41
CA ALA A 176 1.01 0.40 -4.24
C ALA A 176 0.75 -0.61 -3.10
N ILE A 177 1.85 -1.02 -2.47
CA ILE A 177 1.93 -1.75 -1.20
C ILE A 177 2.70 -0.86 -0.26
N TRP A 178 2.07 -0.33 0.79
CA TRP A 178 2.66 0.73 1.59
C TRP A 178 2.09 0.84 3.00
N MET A 179 2.64 1.75 3.78
CA MET A 179 2.25 1.95 5.18
C MET A 179 2.22 3.44 5.53
N MET A 180 1.22 3.81 6.32
CA MET A 180 1.06 5.15 6.90
C MET A 180 1.11 5.08 8.43
N PRO A 181 1.54 6.17 9.08
CA PRO A 181 1.51 6.25 10.54
C PRO A 181 0.07 6.21 11.05
N ARG A 182 -0.17 5.43 12.14
CA ARG A 182 -1.49 5.35 12.79
C ARG A 182 -1.94 6.71 13.33
N TYR A 183 -0.98 7.53 13.76
CA TYR A 183 -1.19 8.89 14.26
C TYR A 183 -0.16 9.84 13.67
N ASN A 184 -0.55 11.10 13.49
CA ASN A 184 0.36 12.16 13.04
C ASN A 184 1.17 12.73 14.22
N VAL A 185 1.99 11.88 14.87
CA VAL A 185 2.72 12.22 16.11
C VAL A 185 3.65 13.41 15.92
N TYR A 186 4.23 13.55 14.73
CA TYR A 186 5.19 14.62 14.41
C TYR A 186 4.61 15.71 13.51
N GLY A 187 3.32 15.66 13.24
CA GLY A 187 2.63 16.60 12.37
C GLY A 187 2.10 15.97 11.09
N LEU A 188 1.50 16.82 10.25
CA LEU A 188 0.91 16.37 8.99
C LEU A 188 1.98 15.85 8.02
N TRP A 189 1.53 15.03 7.09
CA TRP A 189 2.38 14.46 6.04
C TRP A 189 3.31 15.51 5.39
N PRO A 190 4.60 15.17 5.17
CA PRO A 190 5.28 13.92 5.45
C PRO A 190 6.03 13.90 6.81
N ALA A 191 5.70 14.81 7.75
CA ALA A 191 6.42 14.95 9.01
C ALA A 191 6.31 13.70 9.91
N SER A 192 5.24 12.92 9.77
CA SER A 192 5.05 11.66 10.49
C SER A 192 5.46 10.41 9.69
N GLY A 193 6.02 10.61 8.48
CA GLY A 193 6.57 9.53 7.64
C GLY A 193 5.54 8.81 6.77
N GLU A 194 6.05 8.05 5.78
CA GLU A 194 5.35 7.09 4.94
C GLU A 194 6.38 6.06 4.46
N ILE A 195 6.01 4.79 4.37
CA ILE A 195 6.89 3.69 3.93
C ILE A 195 6.21 2.99 2.76
N ASP A 196 6.71 3.20 1.54
CA ASP A 196 6.24 2.54 0.33
C ASP A 196 7.09 1.30 0.10
N ILE A 197 6.51 0.12 0.37
CA ILE A 197 7.21 -1.17 0.21
C ILE A 197 7.41 -1.45 -1.28
N SER A 198 6.41 -1.13 -2.09
CA SER A 198 6.47 -1.26 -3.55
C SER A 198 5.48 -0.33 -4.23
N GLU A 199 5.95 0.38 -5.24
CA GLU A 199 5.12 1.13 -6.18
C GLU A 199 5.51 0.75 -7.61
N VAL A 200 4.50 0.51 -8.47
CA VAL A 200 4.72 0.11 -9.87
C VAL A 200 3.76 0.87 -10.80
N ARG A 201 4.30 1.38 -11.91
CA ARG A 201 3.51 1.89 -13.04
C ARG A 201 3.14 0.74 -13.96
N GLY A 202 1.87 0.62 -14.33
CA GLY A 202 1.37 -0.49 -15.13
C GLY A 202 1.68 -0.42 -16.63
N ASN A 203 2.27 0.65 -17.12
CA ASN A 203 2.58 0.84 -18.53
C ASN A 203 3.61 -0.17 -19.03
N ALA A 204 3.32 -0.89 -20.11
CA ALA A 204 4.19 -1.91 -20.68
C ALA A 204 5.49 -1.35 -21.29
N ASP A 205 5.46 -0.12 -21.82
CA ASP A 205 6.63 0.54 -22.40
C ASP A 205 6.63 2.04 -22.08
N LEU A 206 6.86 2.37 -20.83
CA LEU A 206 7.05 3.75 -20.37
C LEU A 206 8.53 3.97 -20.07
N ARG A 207 9.12 4.97 -20.72
CA ARG A 207 10.55 5.27 -20.61
C ARG A 207 10.81 6.73 -20.28
N ARG A 208 11.79 6.95 -19.43
CA ARG A 208 12.36 8.28 -19.19
C ARG A 208 13.88 8.21 -19.37
N ASN A 209 14.46 9.04 -20.21
CA ASN A 209 15.90 9.01 -20.53
C ASN A 209 16.37 7.59 -20.95
N ASN A 210 15.59 6.89 -21.77
CA ASN A 210 15.80 5.50 -22.21
C ASN A 210 15.77 4.45 -21.09
N VAL A 211 15.51 4.81 -19.83
CA VAL A 211 15.30 3.87 -18.74
C VAL A 211 13.83 3.47 -18.71
N HIS A 212 13.54 2.16 -18.64
CA HIS A 212 12.18 1.66 -18.45
C HIS A 212 11.71 1.98 -17.04
N ILE A 213 10.62 2.72 -16.90
CA ILE A 213 10.01 3.15 -15.63
C ILE A 213 8.56 2.67 -15.47
N GLY A 214 8.07 1.82 -16.39
CA GLY A 214 6.75 1.21 -16.37
C GLY A 214 6.74 -0.09 -15.55
N ASP A 215 6.05 -1.11 -16.07
CA ASP A 215 5.79 -2.37 -15.39
C ASP A 215 7.02 -3.28 -15.14
N GLN A 216 8.18 -2.89 -15.66
CA GLN A 216 9.47 -3.54 -15.37
C GLN A 216 10.23 -2.86 -14.22
N GLN A 217 9.68 -1.80 -13.62
CA GLN A 217 10.30 -1.12 -12.49
C GLN A 217 9.37 -1.10 -11.29
N THR A 218 9.90 -1.49 -10.14
CA THR A 218 9.31 -1.21 -8.82
C THR A 218 10.24 -0.30 -8.03
N SER A 219 9.73 0.37 -7.03
CA SER A 219 10.56 1.14 -6.09
C SER A 219 10.09 0.98 -4.65
N GLY A 220 11.05 0.88 -3.72
CA GLY A 220 10.81 1.13 -2.30
C GLY A 220 11.15 2.58 -1.98
N THR A 221 10.31 3.26 -1.20
CA THR A 221 10.46 4.71 -0.93
C THR A 221 10.13 5.02 0.53
N LEU A 222 10.83 6.02 1.11
CA LEU A 222 10.41 6.66 2.34
C LEU A 222 10.05 8.11 2.06
N HIS A 223 8.84 8.54 2.44
CA HIS A 223 8.48 9.95 2.48
C HIS A 223 8.66 10.50 3.89
N TRP A 224 9.44 11.57 4.01
CA TRP A 224 9.75 12.21 5.28
C TRP A 224 10.27 13.63 5.05
N GLY A 225 10.08 14.49 6.03
CA GLY A 225 10.45 15.90 5.96
C GLY A 225 9.52 16.74 6.84
N PRO A 226 9.92 17.96 7.24
CA PRO A 226 9.12 18.80 8.13
C PRO A 226 7.82 19.33 7.51
N ALA A 227 7.73 19.33 6.19
CA ALA A 227 6.55 19.80 5.45
C ALA A 227 6.55 19.23 4.03
N TRP A 228 5.42 19.32 3.32
CA TRP A 228 5.26 18.86 1.93
C TRP A 228 6.37 19.39 1.01
N ALA A 229 6.66 20.70 1.05
CA ALA A 229 7.70 21.32 0.23
C ALA A 229 9.13 20.92 0.61
N ALA A 230 9.32 20.24 1.73
CA ALA A 230 10.61 19.75 2.23
C ALA A 230 10.68 18.22 2.32
N ASN A 231 9.81 17.53 1.59
CA ASN A 231 9.82 16.07 1.50
C ASN A 231 11.13 15.58 0.88
N GLN A 232 11.82 14.68 1.57
CA GLN A 232 13.16 14.19 1.22
C GLN A 232 13.14 12.82 0.50
N PHE A 233 12.00 12.39 -0.01
CA PHE A 233 11.81 11.05 -0.61
C PHE A 233 12.86 10.70 -1.67
N ILE A 234 13.33 11.67 -2.47
CA ILE A 234 14.35 11.45 -3.52
C ILE A 234 15.64 10.84 -2.94
N ARG A 235 15.98 11.13 -1.67
CA ARG A 235 17.17 10.59 -0.99
C ARG A 235 16.99 9.12 -0.59
N THR A 236 15.74 8.66 -0.54
CA THR A 236 15.37 7.36 0.02
C THR A 236 14.40 6.60 -0.89
N THR A 237 14.47 6.83 -2.20
CA THR A 237 13.80 6.06 -3.24
C THR A 237 14.79 5.11 -3.91
N PHE A 238 14.46 3.83 -3.95
CA PHE A 238 15.30 2.75 -4.47
C PHE A 238 14.58 2.02 -5.60
N PRO A 239 14.76 2.45 -6.87
CA PRO A 239 14.17 1.77 -8.01
C PRO A 239 14.90 0.45 -8.31
N LYS A 240 14.16 -0.58 -8.63
CA LYS A 240 14.65 -1.87 -9.10
C LYS A 240 14.01 -2.20 -10.45
N ASN A 241 14.82 -2.26 -11.50
CA ASN A 241 14.39 -2.76 -12.80
C ASN A 241 14.60 -4.28 -12.88
N ASN A 242 13.66 -4.96 -13.51
CA ASN A 242 13.73 -6.37 -13.81
C ASN A 242 13.72 -6.59 -15.34
N ALA A 243 14.27 -7.70 -15.81
CA ALA A 243 14.25 -8.06 -17.22
C ALA A 243 12.83 -8.42 -17.71
N SER A 244 12.01 -9.01 -16.84
CA SER A 244 10.59 -9.27 -17.05
C SER A 244 9.73 -8.26 -16.31
N SER A 245 8.49 -8.10 -16.77
CA SER A 245 7.51 -7.26 -16.09
C SER A 245 7.09 -7.84 -14.73
N TYR A 246 6.90 -6.98 -13.73
CA TYR A 246 6.28 -7.31 -12.44
C TYR A 246 4.80 -7.70 -12.56
N SER A 247 4.21 -7.54 -13.75
CA SER A 247 2.86 -8.01 -14.08
C SER A 247 2.83 -9.39 -14.72
N SER A 248 3.99 -10.01 -15.01
CA SER A 248 4.05 -11.34 -15.66
C SER A 248 3.85 -12.48 -14.68
N ASP A 249 4.26 -12.31 -13.43
CA ASP A 249 4.16 -13.33 -12.37
C ASP A 249 4.04 -12.67 -10.98
N PHE A 250 3.86 -13.49 -9.94
CA PHE A 250 3.91 -13.07 -8.56
C PHE A 250 5.35 -12.84 -8.10
N HIS A 251 5.57 -11.74 -7.43
CA HIS A 251 6.83 -11.36 -6.80
C HIS A 251 6.63 -11.17 -5.29
N LEU A 252 7.71 -11.30 -4.52
CA LEU A 252 7.72 -11.08 -3.09
C LEU A 252 8.29 -9.69 -2.77
N TYR A 253 7.43 -8.78 -2.36
CA TYR A 253 7.81 -7.43 -1.92
C TYR A 253 7.93 -7.41 -0.41
N GLY A 254 9.01 -6.82 0.12
CA GLY A 254 9.23 -6.81 1.55
C GLY A 254 9.92 -5.57 2.07
N VAL A 255 9.74 -5.34 3.36
CA VAL A 255 10.50 -4.37 4.13
C VAL A 255 10.89 -4.96 5.48
N THR A 256 12.15 -4.79 5.87
CA THR A 256 12.62 -5.03 7.24
C THR A 256 12.87 -3.69 7.90
N TRP A 257 12.10 -3.39 8.92
CA TRP A 257 12.09 -2.12 9.62
C TRP A 257 12.44 -2.32 11.09
N THR A 258 13.58 -1.79 11.51
CA THR A 258 14.14 -1.89 12.85
C THR A 258 14.23 -0.52 13.52
N ASN A 259 14.70 -0.49 14.75
CA ASN A 259 15.06 0.76 15.44
C ASN A 259 16.40 1.38 14.95
N GLU A 260 17.05 0.75 13.95
CA GLU A 260 18.33 1.18 13.39
C GLU A 260 18.28 1.49 11.90
N SER A 261 17.40 0.79 11.16
CA SER A 261 17.34 0.84 9.70
C SER A 261 16.01 0.41 9.12
N ILE A 262 15.79 0.77 7.86
CA ILE A 262 14.71 0.29 7.00
C ILE A 262 15.35 -0.24 5.72
N SER A 263 15.11 -1.52 5.39
CA SER A 263 15.63 -2.19 4.20
C SER A 263 14.49 -2.73 3.35
N PHE A 264 14.46 -2.37 2.08
CA PHE A 264 13.48 -2.86 1.10
C PHE A 264 14.02 -4.08 0.35
N THR A 265 13.15 -5.05 0.09
CA THR A 265 13.50 -6.26 -0.65
C THR A 265 12.49 -6.57 -1.75
N VAL A 266 13.00 -7.15 -2.85
CA VAL A 266 12.17 -7.74 -3.91
C VAL A 266 12.74 -9.12 -4.21
N ASP A 267 11.91 -10.16 -4.13
CA ASP A 267 12.30 -11.57 -4.32
C ASP A 267 13.52 -11.99 -3.48
N GLY A 268 13.61 -11.46 -2.26
CA GLY A 268 14.72 -11.73 -1.33
C GLY A 268 15.97 -10.89 -1.56
N GLU A 269 16.06 -10.14 -2.66
CA GLU A 269 17.16 -9.21 -2.91
C GLU A 269 16.93 -7.87 -2.21
N VAL A 270 17.90 -7.36 -1.46
CA VAL A 270 17.86 -6.01 -0.88
C VAL A 270 18.08 -4.99 -1.99
N ILE A 271 17.06 -4.14 -2.24
CA ILE A 271 17.13 -3.09 -3.26
C ILE A 271 17.60 -1.76 -2.70
N GLY A 272 17.46 -1.54 -1.41
CA GLY A 272 17.91 -0.33 -0.72
C GLY A 272 17.79 -0.43 0.78
N THR A 273 18.64 0.33 1.47
CA THR A 273 18.65 0.43 2.93
C THR A 273 18.86 1.86 3.37
N VAL A 274 18.05 2.33 4.31
CA VAL A 274 18.21 3.60 5.00
C VAL A 274 18.58 3.33 6.45
N SER A 275 19.76 3.81 6.87
CA SER A 275 20.25 3.74 8.25
C SER A 275 20.90 5.07 8.60
N PRO A 276 20.16 6.03 9.17
CA PRO A 276 20.71 7.33 9.52
C PRO A 276 21.85 7.16 10.54
N ALA A 277 22.96 7.86 10.32
CA ALA A 277 24.07 7.81 11.27
C ALA A 277 23.68 8.45 12.60
N THR A 278 23.01 9.60 12.55
CA THR A 278 22.52 10.35 13.70
C THR A 278 21.00 10.33 13.78
N ASN A 279 20.33 10.88 12.75
CA ASN A 279 18.86 10.99 12.64
C ASN A 279 18.46 11.39 11.22
N PHE A 280 17.16 11.42 10.93
CA PHE A 280 16.64 11.82 9.61
C PHE A 280 16.79 13.33 9.34
N TRP A 281 16.84 14.18 10.36
CA TRP A 281 17.06 15.61 10.19
C TRP A 281 18.43 15.90 9.56
N ASP A 282 19.46 15.25 10.09
CA ASP A 282 20.85 15.35 9.58
C ASP A 282 20.97 14.67 8.21
N LEU A 283 20.34 13.51 8.01
CA LEU A 283 20.28 12.82 6.72
C LEU A 283 19.69 13.73 5.63
N GLY A 284 18.68 14.52 5.97
CA GLY A 284 18.03 15.48 5.08
C GLY A 284 18.84 16.75 4.86
N GLN A 285 19.92 16.98 5.63
CA GLN A 285 20.67 18.25 5.64
C GLN A 285 19.73 19.46 5.86
N LEU A 286 18.83 19.34 6.84
CA LEU A 286 17.75 20.30 7.09
C LEU A 286 18.16 21.40 8.08
N GLU A 287 19.30 21.26 8.75
CA GLU A 287 19.81 22.26 9.69
C GLU A 287 20.11 23.59 9.00
N GLY A 288 19.77 24.69 9.69
CA GLY A 288 19.96 26.04 9.14
C GLY A 288 19.00 26.44 8.01
N ARG A 289 18.02 25.60 7.66
CA ARG A 289 16.96 25.90 6.72
C ARG A 289 15.77 26.56 7.41
N TYR A 290 14.80 27.02 6.63
CA TYR A 290 13.58 27.67 7.11
C TYR A 290 12.74 26.84 8.10
N TRP A 291 12.89 25.49 8.06
CA TRP A 291 12.05 24.55 8.77
C TRP A 291 12.55 24.26 10.20
N SER A 292 11.65 24.13 11.14
CA SER A 292 11.94 23.59 12.47
C SER A 292 11.93 22.06 12.46
N ASN A 293 12.83 21.43 13.22
CA ASN A 293 12.86 19.97 13.37
C ASN A 293 11.65 19.46 14.16
N PRO A 294 10.71 18.73 13.53
CA PRO A 294 9.53 18.22 14.23
C PRO A 294 9.84 16.99 15.10
N TRP A 295 10.99 16.33 14.88
CA TRP A 295 11.36 15.09 15.54
C TRP A 295 12.17 15.30 16.82
N GLY A 296 12.75 16.47 17.01
CA GLY A 296 13.53 16.82 18.20
C GLY A 296 14.71 15.87 18.43
N THR A 297 14.89 15.46 19.69
CA THR A 297 15.94 14.52 20.13
C THR A 297 15.40 13.11 20.44
N GLN A 298 14.28 12.74 19.85
CA GLN A 298 13.64 11.44 20.06
C GLN A 298 14.54 10.28 19.56
N SER A 299 14.00 9.33 18.86
CA SER A 299 14.76 8.27 18.24
C SER A 299 15.48 8.77 16.97
N LYS A 300 16.66 8.19 16.65
CA LYS A 300 17.31 8.46 15.36
C LYS A 300 16.44 8.05 14.16
N MET A 301 15.49 7.13 14.39
CA MET A 301 14.54 6.65 13.38
C MET A 301 13.28 7.49 13.26
N ALA A 302 13.08 8.54 14.09
CA ALA A 302 11.95 9.44 13.88
C ALA A 302 12.02 10.09 12.50
N PRO A 303 10.90 10.06 11.72
CA PRO A 303 9.52 9.75 12.09
C PRO A 303 9.13 8.27 12.09
N PHE A 304 10.02 7.36 11.74
CA PHE A 304 9.74 5.93 11.61
C PHE A 304 9.95 5.17 12.94
N ASP A 305 9.50 5.73 14.05
CA ASP A 305 9.59 5.16 15.40
C ASP A 305 8.23 5.09 16.11
N GLN A 306 7.15 5.11 15.34
CA GLN A 306 5.77 5.03 15.77
C GLN A 306 5.03 3.90 15.05
N HIS A 307 3.78 3.63 15.42
CA HIS A 307 2.97 2.60 14.77
C HIS A 307 2.52 3.02 13.37
N PHE A 308 2.69 2.11 12.41
CA PHE A 308 2.19 2.22 11.04
C PHE A 308 1.19 1.10 10.76
N TYR A 309 0.28 1.33 9.83
CA TYR A 309 -0.70 0.37 9.32
C TYR A 309 -0.48 0.12 7.84
N LEU A 310 -0.93 -1.03 7.36
CA LEU A 310 -0.77 -1.49 5.97
C LEU A 310 -1.85 -0.91 5.08
N ILE A 311 -1.49 -0.61 3.83
CA ILE A 311 -2.39 -0.15 2.77
C ILE A 311 -2.07 -0.88 1.47
N LEU A 312 -3.12 -1.30 0.76
CA LEU A 312 -3.05 -1.87 -0.59
C LEU A 312 -4.02 -1.10 -1.49
N ASN A 313 -3.56 -0.62 -2.63
CA ASN A 313 -4.44 0.06 -3.58
C ASN A 313 -3.97 -0.02 -5.02
N LEU A 314 -4.90 0.25 -5.93
CA LEU A 314 -4.62 0.52 -7.32
C LEU A 314 -5.13 1.92 -7.67
N ALA A 315 -4.21 2.87 -7.79
CA ALA A 315 -4.48 4.21 -8.27
C ALA A 315 -4.39 4.28 -9.81
N VAL A 316 -4.87 5.37 -10.39
CA VAL A 316 -4.83 5.62 -11.82
C VAL A 316 -4.45 7.07 -12.09
N GLY A 317 -3.41 7.29 -12.89
CA GLY A 317 -2.97 8.62 -13.32
C GLY A 317 -2.44 9.49 -12.20
N GLY A 318 -2.98 10.70 -12.09
CA GLY A 318 -2.49 11.71 -11.15
C GLY A 318 -1.46 12.65 -11.74
N THR A 319 -1.13 13.71 -11.00
CA THR A 319 -0.29 14.83 -11.50
C THR A 319 1.11 14.83 -10.91
N VAL A 320 1.62 13.70 -10.41
CA VAL A 320 2.96 13.63 -9.75
C VAL A 320 3.75 12.38 -10.17
N PHE A 321 3.08 11.22 -10.30
CA PHE A 321 3.77 9.93 -10.43
C PHE A 321 4.25 9.61 -11.84
N PHE A 322 3.54 10.09 -12.86
CA PHE A 322 3.89 9.88 -14.28
C PHE A 322 4.56 11.12 -14.84
N PRO A 323 5.90 11.11 -15.08
CA PRO A 323 6.60 12.31 -15.54
C PRO A 323 6.11 12.78 -16.91
N ASP A 324 5.96 14.10 -17.09
CA ASP A 324 5.56 14.73 -18.37
C ASP A 324 6.58 14.54 -19.51
N ASP A 325 7.83 14.24 -19.17
CA ASP A 325 8.93 13.99 -20.11
C ASP A 325 9.16 12.49 -20.38
N ALA A 326 8.27 11.61 -19.88
CA ALA A 326 8.32 10.20 -20.20
C ALA A 326 7.64 9.91 -21.54
N VAL A 327 8.18 8.95 -22.27
CA VAL A 327 7.64 8.43 -23.55
C VAL A 327 6.96 7.11 -23.29
N ASN A 328 5.72 6.97 -23.73
CA ASN A 328 4.93 5.74 -23.62
C ASN A 328 4.70 5.12 -24.99
N GLY A 329 4.96 3.82 -25.13
CA GLY A 329 4.89 3.11 -26.41
C GLY A 329 3.50 3.03 -27.06
N ASN A 330 2.42 3.16 -26.25
CA ASN A 330 1.03 3.13 -26.74
C ASN A 330 0.43 4.51 -27.00
N GLY A 331 1.22 5.56 -26.97
CA GLY A 331 0.80 6.95 -27.13
C GLY A 331 1.20 7.82 -25.94
N ASP A 332 1.31 9.10 -26.20
CA ASP A 332 1.76 10.08 -25.22
C ASP A 332 0.82 10.16 -24.01
N LYS A 333 1.34 10.64 -22.89
CA LYS A 333 0.56 10.98 -21.70
C LYS A 333 -0.49 12.03 -22.05
N PRO A 334 -1.80 11.72 -21.92
CA PRO A 334 -2.85 12.60 -22.44
C PRO A 334 -3.07 13.87 -21.58
N TRP A 335 -2.42 13.99 -20.43
CA TRP A 335 -2.52 15.18 -19.55
C TRP A 335 -1.13 15.72 -19.23
N ARG A 336 -1.08 16.94 -18.74
CA ARG A 336 0.11 17.53 -18.12
C ARG A 336 -0.08 17.61 -16.61
N ASP A 337 1.02 17.50 -15.85
CA ASP A 337 0.97 17.61 -14.37
C ASP A 337 0.50 18.99 -13.93
N THR A 338 0.68 20.03 -14.77
CA THR A 338 0.22 21.40 -14.53
C THR A 338 -1.17 21.70 -15.07
N SER A 339 -1.85 20.72 -15.70
CA SER A 339 -3.18 20.94 -16.28
C SER A 339 -4.24 21.11 -15.18
N SER A 340 -5.01 22.18 -15.25
CA SER A 340 -6.19 22.37 -14.42
C SER A 340 -7.38 21.46 -14.80
N GLN A 341 -7.25 20.74 -15.93
CA GLN A 341 -8.27 19.86 -16.50
C GLN A 341 -7.76 18.42 -16.66
N ALA A 342 -6.78 17.99 -15.86
CA ALA A 342 -6.09 16.70 -16.00
C ALA A 342 -7.06 15.50 -16.05
N PHE A 343 -8.15 15.52 -15.29
CA PHE A 343 -9.21 14.47 -15.32
C PHE A 343 -9.87 14.39 -16.70
N THR A 344 -10.21 15.53 -17.27
CA THR A 344 -10.84 15.65 -18.60
C THR A 344 -9.85 15.27 -19.70
N ASP A 345 -8.60 15.73 -19.60
CA ASP A 345 -7.53 15.39 -20.55
C ASP A 345 -7.29 13.87 -20.57
N PHE A 346 -7.19 13.24 -19.39
CA PHE A 346 -7.05 11.79 -19.25
C PHE A 346 -8.23 11.06 -19.90
N TRP A 347 -9.47 11.46 -19.58
CA TRP A 347 -10.67 10.82 -20.16
C TRP A 347 -10.76 10.97 -21.67
N ASN A 348 -10.46 12.15 -22.19
CA ASN A 348 -10.47 12.41 -23.63
C ASN A 348 -9.39 11.60 -24.38
N GLY A 349 -8.27 11.28 -23.73
CA GLY A 349 -7.22 10.42 -24.28
C GLY A 349 -7.50 8.91 -24.21
N ARG A 350 -8.68 8.48 -23.73
CA ARG A 350 -8.97 7.06 -23.45
C ARG A 350 -8.81 6.10 -24.61
N ASN A 351 -8.92 6.57 -25.85
CA ASN A 351 -8.74 5.72 -27.02
C ASN A 351 -7.32 5.15 -27.14
N SER A 352 -6.32 5.78 -26.53
CA SER A 352 -4.95 5.29 -26.52
C SER A 352 -4.69 4.32 -25.37
N TRP A 353 -5.16 4.61 -24.15
CA TRP A 353 -4.82 3.83 -22.96
C TRP A 353 -5.84 2.73 -22.65
N LEU A 354 -7.13 2.91 -22.90
CA LEU A 354 -8.15 1.93 -22.54
C LEU A 354 -7.96 0.57 -23.24
N PRO A 355 -7.52 0.48 -24.50
CA PRO A 355 -7.21 -0.81 -25.13
C PRO A 355 -6.08 -1.59 -24.43
N THR A 356 -5.24 -0.92 -23.60
CA THR A 356 -4.19 -1.58 -22.82
C THR A 356 -4.71 -2.25 -21.56
N TRP A 357 -5.93 -1.93 -21.13
CA TRP A 357 -6.60 -2.50 -19.96
C TRP A 357 -7.30 -3.80 -20.35
N ARG A 358 -6.57 -4.89 -20.26
CA ARG A 358 -7.06 -6.24 -20.64
C ARG A 358 -7.50 -6.98 -19.38
N ASN A 359 -8.65 -7.64 -19.42
CA ASN A 359 -9.33 -8.23 -18.26
C ASN A 359 -8.41 -8.93 -17.24
N ASN A 360 -7.58 -9.86 -17.62
CA ASN A 360 -6.78 -10.62 -16.65
C ASN A 360 -5.45 -9.96 -16.28
N ASP A 361 -4.97 -8.99 -17.06
CA ASP A 361 -3.69 -8.32 -16.81
C ASP A 361 -3.85 -7.02 -16.03
N SER A 362 -5.06 -6.44 -16.00
CA SER A 362 -5.37 -5.15 -15.36
C SER A 362 -5.70 -5.26 -13.88
N THR A 363 -5.60 -6.45 -13.31
CA THR A 363 -5.93 -6.71 -11.91
C THR A 363 -4.68 -6.70 -11.05
N PHE A 364 -4.70 -5.94 -9.97
CA PHE A 364 -3.73 -6.07 -8.91
C PHE A 364 -4.11 -7.27 -8.05
N LEU A 365 -3.28 -8.31 -8.08
CA LEU A 365 -3.50 -9.57 -7.37
C LEU A 365 -2.58 -9.66 -6.17
N VAL A 366 -3.13 -9.96 -4.99
CA VAL A 366 -2.34 -10.20 -3.78
C VAL A 366 -2.66 -11.60 -3.25
N ASP A 367 -1.61 -12.43 -3.09
CA ASP A 367 -1.69 -13.79 -2.60
C ASP A 367 -1.72 -13.81 -1.07
N TYR A 368 -0.77 -13.09 -0.45
CA TYR A 368 -0.77 -12.94 1.00
C TYR A 368 -0.08 -11.66 1.47
N VAL A 369 -0.41 -11.29 2.70
CA VAL A 369 0.28 -10.28 3.50
C VAL A 369 0.70 -10.91 4.82
N ARG A 370 1.98 -10.80 5.20
CA ARG A 370 2.53 -11.35 6.43
C ARG A 370 3.42 -10.34 7.14
N VAL A 371 3.29 -10.24 8.46
CA VAL A 371 4.15 -9.40 9.31
C VAL A 371 4.78 -10.25 10.40
N TYR A 372 6.09 -10.18 10.52
CA TYR A 372 6.88 -10.89 11.50
C TYR A 372 7.49 -9.92 12.51
N ALA A 373 7.47 -10.28 13.77
CA ALA A 373 8.22 -9.60 14.83
C ALA A 373 9.73 -9.84 14.68
N ILE A 374 10.54 -8.87 15.05
CA ILE A 374 12.00 -8.91 14.97
C ILE A 374 12.65 -8.72 16.33
#